data_8c3af0e0025c9631e365f6151349de79
#
_entry.id   8c3af0e0025c9631e365f6151349de79
#
_cell.length_a   1.000
_cell.length_b   1.000
_cell.length_c   1.000
_cell.angle_alpha   90.00
_cell.angle_beta   90.00
_cell.angle_gamma   90.00
#
_symmetry.space_group_name_H-M   'P 1'
#
loop_
_entity.id
_entity.type
_entity.pdbx_description
1 polymer ?
#
loop_
_entity_poly.entity_id
_entity_poly.type
_entity_poly.pdbx_seq_one_letter_code
_entity_poly.pdbx_strand_id
1 'polypeptide(L)'
;MNTRFAFLGLAAAAGLVAFVGPKDEVRFAVSEGTTLTKSFETSMEMSLDDLIISFNGQELDPAAMGADFDLADANGSFGYVLSVVDEYGKIADGKPAMLRRTIDTLMGEYSSGMGDSGSESAPIEGETLVYTWDAEEDAYAIKLDSEDTAIDPEEYEMMAEDLDLRSMLPKDSVSEGDSWTIGGRDMMGVLVPGLDVNKAIDAANEEASNGDVPIELEEFMDSVAEGMVLELTYAGTREVDSRSLMVIEIGGDFEQNLDLSDMILEAISAEMPPEASVDLSVVIEMAAEATGEMLWDGKAGHFASMDMEMDFVMVIDARGDVDAGGQAMDGGIEAEASMHMVRKATAE
;
A
#
# COMPACT_ATOMS: atom_id res chain seq x y z
N MET A 1 21.94 51.52 10.85
CA MET A 1 20.68 52.27 10.63
C MET A 1 19.58 51.22 10.53
N ASN A 2 18.90 51.00 11.66
CA ASN A 2 17.89 49.94 11.81
C ASN A 2 16.51 50.49 11.49
N THR A 3 15.85 49.98 10.45
CA THR A 3 14.46 50.33 10.19
C THR A 3 13.60 49.10 10.53
N ARG A 4 12.94 49.15 11.69
CA ARG A 4 11.91 48.17 12.10
C ARG A 4 10.61 48.54 11.43
N PHE A 5 10.08 47.70 10.59
CA PHE A 5 8.68 47.76 10.12
C PHE A 5 7.79 47.07 11.15
N ALA A 6 6.95 47.84 11.81
CA ALA A 6 5.86 47.36 12.65
C ALA A 6 4.65 47.11 11.75
N PHE A 7 4.22 45.83 11.59
CA PHE A 7 2.93 45.51 11.03
C PHE A 7 1.87 45.58 12.13
N LEU A 8 0.99 46.54 12.01
CA LEU A 8 -0.27 46.60 12.75
C LEU A 8 -1.23 45.55 12.14
N GLY A 9 -1.46 44.46 12.88
CA GLY A 9 -2.50 43.50 12.57
C GLY A 9 -3.88 44.06 12.95
N LEU A 10 -4.70 44.33 11.98
CA LEU A 10 -6.13 44.60 12.16
C LEU A 10 -6.84 43.25 12.30
N ALA A 11 -7.14 42.79 13.50
CA ALA A 11 -7.99 41.63 13.73
C ALA A 11 -9.45 42.01 13.40
N ALA A 12 -9.88 41.71 12.18
CA ALA A 12 -11.28 41.68 11.85
C ALA A 12 -11.86 40.35 12.40
N ALA A 13 -12.50 40.43 13.57
CA ALA A 13 -13.35 39.36 14.06
C ALA A 13 -14.65 39.34 13.21
N ALA A 14 -14.58 38.74 12.01
CA ALA A 14 -15.76 38.30 11.30
C ALA A 14 -16.23 37.04 12.04
N GLY A 15 -17.34 37.13 12.76
CA GLY A 15 -18.04 35.97 13.28
C GLY A 15 -18.47 35.08 12.12
N LEU A 16 -17.71 34.07 11.81
CA LEU A 16 -18.14 32.93 11.01
C LEU A 16 -19.25 32.24 11.80
N VAL A 17 -20.50 32.55 11.48
CA VAL A 17 -21.62 31.67 11.77
C VAL A 17 -21.38 30.48 10.84
N ALA A 18 -20.78 29.41 11.36
CA ALA A 18 -20.71 28.17 10.68
C ALA A 18 -22.15 27.72 10.41
N PHE A 19 -22.62 27.84 9.19
CA PHE A 19 -23.80 27.16 8.72
C PHE A 19 -23.42 25.68 8.75
N VAL A 20 -23.81 24.99 9.81
CA VAL A 20 -23.77 23.52 9.83
C VAL A 20 -24.84 23.09 8.82
N GLY A 21 -24.42 22.78 7.60
CA GLY A 21 -25.22 22.18 6.59
C GLY A 21 -25.79 20.81 7.05
N PRO A 22 -26.75 20.24 6.35
CA PRO A 22 -27.16 18.87 6.63
C PRO A 22 -25.92 17.98 6.48
N LYS A 23 -25.73 17.08 7.44
CA LYS A 23 -24.65 16.09 7.37
C LYS A 23 -25.04 14.97 6.41
N ASP A 24 -24.10 14.57 5.59
CA ASP A 24 -24.25 13.46 4.66
C ASP A 24 -23.69 12.17 5.28
N GLU A 25 -24.32 11.05 5.00
CA GLU A 25 -23.83 9.73 5.40
C GLU A 25 -23.09 9.10 4.23
N VAL A 26 -21.76 9.04 4.31
CA VAL A 26 -20.91 8.29 3.39
C VAL A 26 -20.66 6.94 4.02
N ARG A 27 -21.43 5.95 3.61
CA ARG A 27 -21.35 4.61 4.20
C ARG A 27 -21.63 3.52 3.17
N PHE A 28 -21.04 2.36 3.38
CA PHE A 28 -21.40 1.15 2.67
C PHE A 28 -22.82 0.70 3.03
N ALA A 29 -23.68 0.60 2.03
CA ALA A 29 -25.10 0.31 2.22
C ALA A 29 -25.73 -0.41 1.02
N VAL A 30 -24.99 -1.31 0.40
CA VAL A 30 -25.46 -2.15 -0.72
C VAL A 30 -26.64 -3.01 -0.25
N SER A 31 -27.65 -3.20 -1.09
CA SER A 31 -28.80 -4.02 -0.77
C SER A 31 -28.50 -5.51 -0.95
N GLU A 32 -29.13 -6.37 -0.15
CA GLU A 32 -29.11 -7.81 -0.35
C GLU A 32 -29.60 -8.19 -1.77
N GLY A 33 -28.86 -9.05 -2.45
CA GLY A 33 -29.12 -9.49 -3.82
C GLY A 33 -28.58 -8.54 -4.90
N THR A 34 -27.88 -7.48 -4.52
CA THR A 34 -27.18 -6.62 -5.50
C THR A 34 -26.00 -7.39 -6.09
N THR A 35 -25.78 -7.21 -7.39
CA THR A 35 -24.59 -7.66 -8.08
C THR A 35 -23.83 -6.44 -8.56
N LEU A 36 -22.53 -6.37 -8.27
CA LEU A 36 -21.63 -5.30 -8.72
C LEU A 36 -20.44 -5.90 -9.49
N THR A 37 -20.13 -5.32 -10.64
CA THR A 37 -18.86 -5.57 -11.31
C THR A 37 -17.87 -4.52 -10.85
N LYS A 38 -16.70 -4.93 -10.39
CA LYS A 38 -15.63 -4.05 -9.92
C LYS A 38 -14.38 -4.32 -10.72
N SER A 39 -13.65 -3.26 -11.06
CA SER A 39 -12.36 -3.35 -11.71
C SER A 39 -11.35 -2.46 -10.97
N PHE A 40 -10.17 -3.01 -10.77
CA PHE A 40 -9.04 -2.33 -10.16
C PHE A 40 -7.83 -2.47 -11.07
N GLU A 41 -7.19 -1.34 -11.35
CA GLU A 41 -5.95 -1.29 -12.12
C GLU A 41 -4.91 -0.54 -11.30
N THR A 42 -3.75 -1.12 -11.13
CA THR A 42 -2.59 -0.49 -10.50
C THR A 42 -1.43 -0.58 -11.46
N SER A 43 -0.73 0.51 -11.69
CA SER A 43 0.55 0.52 -12.40
C SER A 43 1.59 1.21 -11.53
N MET A 44 2.79 0.64 -11.49
CA MET A 44 3.94 1.17 -10.79
C MET A 44 5.11 1.24 -11.73
N GLU A 45 5.80 2.37 -11.73
CA GLU A 45 7.07 2.56 -12.42
C GLU A 45 8.13 2.85 -11.36
N MET A 46 9.22 2.10 -11.38
CA MET A 46 10.34 2.24 -10.45
C MET A 46 11.59 2.62 -11.20
N SER A 47 12.37 3.54 -10.64
CA SER A 47 13.69 3.89 -11.13
C SER A 47 14.71 3.90 -9.99
N LEU A 48 15.93 3.47 -10.30
CA LEU A 48 17.11 3.67 -9.47
C LEU A 48 17.81 4.94 -9.97
N ASP A 49 17.73 6.01 -9.18
CA ASP A 49 18.15 7.34 -9.61
C ASP A 49 19.63 7.58 -9.32
N ASP A 50 20.14 7.01 -8.20
CA ASP A 50 21.57 7.06 -7.86
C ASP A 50 22.00 5.79 -7.11
N LEU A 51 23.28 5.41 -7.28
CA LEU A 51 23.91 4.29 -6.59
C LEU A 51 25.40 4.56 -6.37
N ILE A 52 25.78 4.70 -5.12
CA ILE A 52 27.18 4.85 -4.70
C ILE A 52 27.57 3.61 -3.90
N ILE A 53 28.63 2.94 -4.33
CA ILE A 53 29.21 1.82 -3.62
C ILE A 53 30.62 2.23 -3.16
N SER A 54 30.92 2.02 -1.90
CA SER A 54 32.23 2.32 -1.33
C SER A 54 32.87 1.08 -0.71
N PHE A 55 34.20 1.00 -0.79
CA PHE A 55 34.97 -0.04 -0.14
C PHE A 55 36.33 0.50 0.34
N ASN A 56 36.66 0.33 1.61
CA ASN A 56 37.85 0.89 2.26
C ASN A 56 38.02 2.40 2.01
N GLY A 57 36.90 3.15 2.14
CA GLY A 57 36.83 4.59 1.96
C GLY A 57 37.05 5.07 0.52
N GLN A 58 36.94 4.19 -0.46
CA GLN A 58 37.03 4.53 -1.89
C GLN A 58 35.69 4.19 -2.58
N GLU A 59 35.15 5.18 -3.29
CA GLU A 59 34.03 4.91 -4.19
C GLU A 59 34.47 3.94 -5.30
N LEU A 60 33.66 2.93 -5.50
CA LEU A 60 33.81 1.96 -6.56
C LEU A 60 32.93 2.38 -7.73
N ASP A 61 33.57 2.50 -8.91
CA ASP A 61 32.81 2.59 -10.15
C ASP A 61 32.06 1.25 -10.35
N PRO A 62 30.70 1.23 -10.38
CA PRO A 62 29.95 0.00 -10.62
C PRO A 62 30.40 -0.74 -11.88
N ALA A 63 30.84 -0.04 -12.93
CA ALA A 63 31.40 -0.61 -14.13
C ALA A 63 32.77 -1.31 -13.88
N ALA A 64 33.51 -0.92 -12.84
CA ALA A 64 34.78 -1.57 -12.47
C ALA A 64 34.57 -2.90 -11.73
N MET A 65 33.36 -3.17 -11.23
CA MET A 65 32.98 -4.45 -10.61
C MET A 65 32.72 -5.56 -11.64
N GLY A 66 32.93 -5.27 -12.92
CA GLY A 66 32.91 -6.27 -14.00
C GLY A 66 31.54 -6.58 -14.57
N ALA A 67 30.55 -5.79 -14.26
CA ALA A 67 29.28 -5.78 -14.94
C ALA A 67 29.16 -4.49 -15.77
N ASP A 68 28.66 -4.62 -16.99
CA ASP A 68 28.11 -3.47 -17.74
C ASP A 68 26.83 -3.04 -17.06
N PHE A 69 26.88 -2.67 -15.76
CA PHE A 69 25.72 -2.25 -14.99
C PHE A 69 25.39 -0.81 -15.35
N ASP A 70 24.20 -0.62 -15.95
CA ASP A 70 23.60 0.69 -16.16
C ASP A 70 22.47 0.85 -15.13
N LEU A 71 22.37 2.01 -14.46
CA LEU A 71 21.25 2.30 -13.55
C LEU A 71 19.89 2.07 -14.21
N ALA A 72 19.82 2.33 -15.52
CA ALA A 72 18.62 2.06 -16.30
C ALA A 72 18.20 0.58 -16.33
N ASP A 73 19.14 -0.35 -16.13
CA ASP A 73 18.87 -1.80 -16.07
C ASP A 73 18.13 -2.18 -14.78
N ALA A 74 18.23 -1.37 -13.73
CA ALA A 74 17.51 -1.54 -12.47
C ALA A 74 16.08 -0.95 -12.51
N ASN A 75 15.74 -0.18 -13.54
CA ASN A 75 14.38 0.34 -13.69
C ASN A 75 13.41 -0.76 -14.03
N GLY A 76 12.17 -0.57 -13.66
CA GLY A 76 11.11 -1.56 -13.92
C GLY A 76 9.73 -0.98 -13.84
N SER A 77 8.78 -1.75 -14.33
CA SER A 77 7.37 -1.46 -14.11
C SER A 77 6.64 -2.73 -13.68
N PHE A 78 5.62 -2.52 -12.90
CA PHE A 78 4.69 -3.55 -12.47
C PHE A 78 3.25 -3.07 -12.71
N GLY A 79 2.44 -3.93 -13.28
CA GLY A 79 1.00 -3.71 -13.47
C GLY A 79 0.20 -4.80 -12.81
N TYR A 80 -0.97 -4.46 -12.28
CA TYR A 80 -1.88 -5.39 -11.65
C TYR A 80 -3.32 -5.06 -12.05
N VAL A 81 -4.06 -6.06 -12.50
CA VAL A 81 -5.47 -5.93 -12.87
C VAL A 81 -6.28 -6.97 -12.12
N LEU A 82 -7.28 -6.50 -11.38
CA LEU A 82 -8.29 -7.33 -10.73
C LEU A 82 -9.67 -6.90 -11.21
N SER A 83 -10.43 -7.82 -11.81
CA SER A 83 -11.85 -7.64 -12.13
C SER A 83 -12.67 -8.72 -11.46
N VAL A 84 -13.76 -8.33 -10.81
CA VAL A 84 -14.62 -9.25 -10.07
C VAL A 84 -16.09 -8.94 -10.27
N VAL A 85 -16.92 -9.97 -10.10
CA VAL A 85 -18.37 -9.82 -9.94
C VAL A 85 -18.75 -10.25 -8.52
N ASP A 86 -19.23 -9.31 -7.73
CA ASP A 86 -19.66 -9.51 -6.34
C ASP A 86 -21.18 -9.62 -6.26
N GLU A 87 -21.69 -10.72 -5.70
CA GLU A 87 -23.10 -10.91 -5.34
C GLU A 87 -23.24 -10.82 -3.81
N TYR A 88 -23.94 -9.79 -3.34
CA TYR A 88 -24.08 -9.52 -1.91
C TYR A 88 -25.23 -10.28 -1.29
N GLY A 89 -24.95 -11.02 -0.24
CA GLY A 89 -25.94 -11.51 0.70
C GLY A 89 -26.41 -10.40 1.65
N LYS A 90 -26.96 -10.82 2.79
CA LYS A 90 -27.42 -9.87 3.82
C LYS A 90 -26.26 -9.01 4.34
N ILE A 91 -26.46 -7.71 4.40
CA ILE A 91 -25.55 -6.78 5.06
C ILE A 91 -25.90 -6.70 6.55
N ALA A 92 -24.90 -6.83 7.40
CA ALA A 92 -24.99 -6.70 8.84
C ALA A 92 -23.78 -5.91 9.35
N ASP A 93 -24.01 -4.94 10.21
CA ASP A 93 -22.97 -4.11 10.83
C ASP A 93 -21.97 -3.48 9.81
N GLY A 94 -22.52 -3.03 8.65
CA GLY A 94 -21.72 -2.38 7.59
C GLY A 94 -20.86 -3.32 6.74
N LYS A 95 -21.05 -4.64 6.84
CA LYS A 95 -20.34 -5.65 6.04
C LYS A 95 -21.27 -6.77 5.59
N PRO A 96 -20.98 -7.48 4.48
CA PRO A 96 -21.80 -8.62 4.06
C PRO A 96 -21.61 -9.80 5.01
N ALA A 97 -22.72 -10.39 5.47
CA ALA A 97 -22.67 -11.65 6.19
C ALA A 97 -22.27 -12.83 5.27
N MET A 98 -22.53 -12.67 3.98
CA MET A 98 -22.10 -13.57 2.91
C MET A 98 -21.86 -12.76 1.64
N LEU A 99 -20.76 -13.06 0.96
CA LEU A 99 -20.40 -12.50 -0.35
C LEU A 99 -19.99 -13.65 -1.27
N ARG A 100 -20.51 -13.65 -2.49
CA ARG A 100 -20.03 -14.52 -3.56
C ARG A 100 -19.27 -13.65 -4.56
N ARG A 101 -18.01 -13.95 -4.78
CA ARG A 101 -17.13 -13.20 -5.68
C ARG A 101 -16.64 -14.10 -6.78
N THR A 102 -16.98 -13.79 -8.02
CA THR A 102 -16.38 -14.40 -9.19
C THR A 102 -15.18 -13.56 -9.62
N ILE A 103 -14.02 -14.17 -9.75
CA ILE A 103 -12.79 -13.52 -10.22
C ILE A 103 -12.79 -13.58 -11.74
N ASP A 104 -13.11 -12.48 -12.42
CA ASP A 104 -13.11 -12.45 -13.89
C ASP A 104 -11.70 -12.33 -14.46
N THR A 105 -10.84 -11.53 -13.81
CA THR A 105 -9.44 -11.30 -14.18
C THR A 105 -8.62 -11.07 -12.93
N LEU A 106 -7.49 -11.74 -12.85
CA LEU A 106 -6.46 -11.50 -11.83
C LEU A 106 -5.10 -11.70 -12.49
N MET A 107 -4.50 -10.60 -12.94
CA MET A 107 -3.31 -10.62 -13.78
C MET A 107 -2.27 -9.62 -13.27
N GLY A 108 -1.01 -10.10 -13.21
CA GLY A 108 0.16 -9.26 -13.01
C GLY A 108 0.94 -9.11 -14.31
N GLU A 109 1.50 -7.93 -14.54
CA GLU A 109 2.42 -7.65 -15.65
C GLU A 109 3.69 -7.02 -15.08
N TYR A 110 4.83 -7.34 -15.65
CA TYR A 110 6.08 -6.74 -15.26
C TYR A 110 6.99 -6.46 -16.45
N SER A 111 7.83 -5.46 -16.31
CA SER A 111 8.96 -5.24 -17.21
C SER A 111 10.18 -4.78 -16.42
N SER A 112 11.37 -5.16 -16.87
CA SER A 112 12.65 -4.70 -16.32
C SER A 112 13.44 -3.90 -17.34
N GLY A 113 14.33 -3.00 -16.88
CA GLY A 113 15.22 -2.23 -17.73
C GLY A 113 16.19 -3.12 -18.53
N MET A 114 16.46 -4.35 -18.08
CA MET A 114 17.23 -5.35 -18.83
C MET A 114 16.49 -5.96 -20.02
N GLY A 115 15.22 -5.57 -20.22
CA GLY A 115 14.41 -5.99 -21.36
C GLY A 115 13.59 -7.25 -21.14
N ASP A 116 13.59 -7.80 -19.93
CA ASP A 116 12.68 -8.90 -19.56
C ASP A 116 11.29 -8.34 -19.29
N SER A 117 10.26 -9.01 -19.77
CA SER A 117 8.87 -8.66 -19.52
C SER A 117 7.99 -9.90 -19.55
N GLY A 118 6.92 -9.88 -18.80
CA GLY A 118 5.97 -10.99 -18.76
C GLY A 118 4.62 -10.56 -18.20
N SER A 119 3.66 -11.46 -18.34
CA SER A 119 2.37 -11.36 -17.66
C SER A 119 1.97 -12.75 -17.15
N GLU A 120 1.33 -12.79 -16.00
CA GLU A 120 0.89 -14.01 -15.37
C GLU A 120 -0.52 -13.82 -14.81
N SER A 121 -1.42 -14.77 -15.12
CA SER A 121 -2.76 -14.83 -14.54
C SER A 121 -2.77 -15.78 -13.35
N ALA A 122 -3.50 -15.39 -12.30
CA ALA A 122 -3.62 -16.23 -11.12
C ALA A 122 -4.47 -17.48 -11.39
N PRO A 123 -4.17 -18.62 -10.76
CA PRO A 123 -4.91 -19.88 -10.94
C PRO A 123 -6.41 -19.79 -10.59
N ILE A 124 -6.80 -18.81 -9.76
CA ILE A 124 -8.19 -18.59 -9.34
C ILE A 124 -9.01 -17.74 -10.33
N GLU A 125 -8.43 -17.32 -11.47
CA GLU A 125 -9.18 -16.62 -12.52
C GLU A 125 -10.28 -17.51 -13.08
N GLY A 126 -11.51 -16.98 -13.15
CA GLY A 126 -12.71 -17.69 -13.55
C GLY A 126 -13.45 -18.40 -12.40
N GLU A 127 -12.87 -18.49 -11.22
CA GLU A 127 -13.47 -19.17 -10.07
C GLU A 127 -14.36 -18.24 -9.24
N THR A 128 -15.26 -18.84 -8.45
CA THR A 128 -16.12 -18.14 -7.51
C THR A 128 -15.73 -18.49 -6.08
N LEU A 129 -15.39 -17.45 -5.31
CA LEU A 129 -15.12 -17.52 -3.88
C LEU A 129 -16.39 -17.17 -3.09
N VAL A 130 -16.64 -17.91 -2.02
CA VAL A 130 -17.73 -17.64 -1.08
C VAL A 130 -17.12 -17.22 0.26
N TYR A 131 -17.34 -15.98 0.62
CA TYR A 131 -16.96 -15.41 1.91
C TYR A 131 -18.16 -15.51 2.86
N THR A 132 -17.95 -16.06 4.03
CA THR A 132 -18.95 -16.17 5.08
C THR A 132 -18.40 -15.59 6.37
N TRP A 133 -19.09 -14.59 6.93
CA TRP A 133 -18.67 -13.97 8.18
C TRP A 133 -18.85 -14.94 9.35
N ASP A 134 -17.77 -15.19 10.07
CA ASP A 134 -17.76 -15.92 11.34
C ASP A 134 -17.63 -14.92 12.50
N ALA A 135 -18.68 -14.81 13.30
CA ALA A 135 -18.73 -13.86 14.41
C ALA A 135 -17.94 -14.35 15.65
N GLU A 136 -17.58 -15.62 15.71
CA GLU A 136 -16.77 -16.16 16.82
C GLU A 136 -15.27 -15.88 16.58
N GLU A 137 -14.83 -15.97 15.33
CA GLU A 137 -13.44 -15.71 14.91
C GLU A 137 -13.20 -14.26 14.49
N ASP A 138 -14.25 -13.42 14.38
CA ASP A 138 -14.23 -12.03 13.84
C ASP A 138 -13.53 -11.95 12.47
N ALA A 139 -13.75 -12.93 11.61
CA ALA A 139 -13.09 -13.11 10.32
C ALA A 139 -14.03 -13.70 9.27
N TYR A 140 -13.62 -13.64 8.00
CA TYR A 140 -14.31 -14.35 6.92
C TYR A 140 -13.69 -15.73 6.68
N ALA A 141 -14.52 -16.76 6.71
CA ALA A 141 -14.20 -18.05 6.13
C ALA A 141 -14.36 -17.96 4.60
N ILE A 142 -13.33 -18.38 3.87
CA ILE A 142 -13.28 -18.33 2.40
C ILE A 142 -13.33 -19.76 1.87
N LYS A 143 -14.15 -19.99 0.84
CA LYS A 143 -14.25 -21.31 0.17
C LYS A 143 -14.47 -21.11 -1.32
N LEU A 144 -13.97 -22.03 -2.14
CA LEU A 144 -14.40 -22.16 -3.52
C LEU A 144 -15.86 -22.63 -3.56
N ASP A 145 -16.65 -22.09 -4.49
CA ASP A 145 -18.03 -22.52 -4.74
C ASP A 145 -18.09 -23.88 -5.44
N SER A 146 -17.03 -24.23 -6.21
CA SER A 146 -16.87 -25.52 -6.90
C SER A 146 -16.09 -26.51 -6.03
N GLU A 147 -16.66 -27.70 -5.79
CA GLU A 147 -15.97 -28.81 -5.13
C GLU A 147 -15.02 -29.58 -6.07
N ASP A 148 -15.12 -29.34 -7.38
CA ASP A 148 -14.38 -30.10 -8.40
C ASP A 148 -13.05 -29.44 -8.81
N THR A 149 -12.69 -28.30 -8.23
CA THR A 149 -11.52 -27.52 -8.62
C THR A 149 -10.30 -27.94 -7.79
N ALA A 150 -9.19 -28.23 -8.47
CA ALA A 150 -7.92 -28.62 -7.84
C ALA A 150 -7.02 -27.40 -7.52
N ILE A 151 -7.60 -26.26 -7.12
CA ILE A 151 -6.86 -25.06 -6.71
C ILE A 151 -6.45 -25.22 -5.26
N ASP A 152 -5.17 -24.91 -4.99
CA ASP A 152 -4.65 -24.94 -3.63
C ASP A 152 -5.32 -23.86 -2.79
N PRO A 153 -5.75 -24.14 -1.56
CA PRO A 153 -6.28 -23.13 -0.66
C PRO A 153 -5.37 -21.89 -0.48
N GLU A 154 -4.07 -22.06 -0.52
CA GLU A 154 -3.07 -20.97 -0.41
C GLU A 154 -3.27 -19.90 -1.51
N GLU A 155 -3.80 -20.27 -2.67
CA GLU A 155 -4.05 -19.34 -3.77
C GLU A 155 -5.21 -18.37 -3.54
N TYR A 156 -6.12 -18.67 -2.60
CA TYR A 156 -7.29 -17.83 -2.38
C TYR A 156 -7.52 -17.45 -0.90
N GLU A 157 -6.90 -18.10 0.06
CA GLU A 157 -7.07 -17.78 1.48
C GLU A 157 -6.55 -16.39 1.85
N MET A 158 -5.60 -15.87 1.08
CA MET A 158 -5.08 -14.50 1.21
C MET A 158 -5.95 -13.44 0.51
N MET A 159 -7.06 -13.81 -0.12
CA MET A 159 -7.93 -12.84 -0.80
C MET A 159 -8.76 -12.06 0.21
N ALA A 160 -8.65 -10.72 0.16
CA ALA A 160 -9.46 -9.83 1.00
C ALA A 160 -10.94 -9.83 0.58
N GLU A 161 -11.83 -9.81 1.56
CA GLU A 161 -13.27 -9.62 1.30
C GLU A 161 -13.56 -8.18 0.90
N ASP A 162 -12.91 -7.18 1.55
CA ASP A 162 -13.20 -5.76 1.31
C ASP A 162 -12.60 -5.25 -0.01
N LEU A 163 -13.39 -5.31 -1.07
CA LEU A 163 -13.17 -4.58 -2.32
C LEU A 163 -14.17 -3.41 -2.47
N ASP A 164 -14.79 -2.97 -1.37
CA ASP A 164 -15.73 -1.86 -1.34
C ASP A 164 -15.08 -0.57 -0.85
N LEU A 165 -13.77 -0.61 -0.55
CA LEU A 165 -13.00 0.52 -0.01
C LEU A 165 -13.62 1.07 1.29
N ARG A 166 -14.19 0.18 2.13
CA ARG A 166 -14.87 0.56 3.38
C ARG A 166 -13.93 1.18 4.41
N SER A 167 -12.67 0.80 4.40
CA SER A 167 -11.62 1.39 5.24
C SER A 167 -11.40 2.88 4.96
N MET A 168 -11.73 3.34 3.75
CA MET A 168 -11.64 4.75 3.35
C MET A 168 -12.83 5.60 3.84
N LEU A 169 -13.89 4.99 4.38
CA LEU A 169 -15.11 5.72 4.73
C LEU A 169 -15.02 6.37 6.12
N PRO A 170 -15.65 7.55 6.29
CA PRO A 170 -15.72 8.18 7.61
C PRO A 170 -16.56 7.35 8.57
N LYS A 171 -16.20 7.33 9.85
CA LYS A 171 -16.95 6.64 10.91
C LYS A 171 -18.26 7.35 11.25
N ASP A 172 -18.30 8.67 11.07
CA ASP A 172 -19.42 9.55 11.39
C ASP A 172 -19.93 10.25 10.13
N SER A 173 -21.16 10.82 10.21
CA SER A 173 -21.69 11.66 9.14
C SER A 173 -20.87 12.93 8.98
N VAL A 174 -20.62 13.34 7.74
CA VAL A 174 -19.73 14.42 7.35
C VAL A 174 -20.48 15.59 6.71
N SER A 175 -19.90 16.78 6.81
CA SER A 175 -20.29 17.98 6.09
C SER A 175 -19.20 18.31 5.07
N GLU A 176 -19.53 19.05 4.02
CA GLU A 176 -18.55 19.53 3.05
C GLU A 176 -17.41 20.26 3.76
N GLY A 177 -16.18 19.84 3.49
CA GLY A 177 -14.95 20.31 4.12
C GLY A 177 -14.52 19.53 5.37
N ASP A 178 -15.30 18.55 5.85
CA ASP A 178 -14.86 17.67 6.93
C ASP A 178 -13.82 16.67 6.40
N SER A 179 -12.76 16.46 7.20
CA SER A 179 -11.67 15.54 6.87
C SER A 179 -11.53 14.44 7.91
N TRP A 180 -10.99 13.29 7.50
CA TRP A 180 -10.59 12.19 8.36
C TRP A 180 -9.33 11.53 7.79
N THR A 181 -8.70 10.68 8.56
CA THR A 181 -7.47 9.99 8.14
C THR A 181 -7.66 8.49 8.14
N ILE A 182 -6.99 7.84 7.21
CA ILE A 182 -6.72 6.41 7.23
C ILE A 182 -5.20 6.22 7.26
N GLY A 183 -4.73 5.16 7.90
CA GLY A 183 -3.30 4.92 7.99
C GLY A 183 -3.01 3.46 8.29
N GLY A 184 -1.73 3.14 8.33
CA GLY A 184 -1.27 1.82 8.66
C GLY A 184 -1.73 0.74 7.68
N ARG A 185 -2.16 -0.38 8.22
CA ARG A 185 -2.56 -1.56 7.43
C ARG A 185 -3.81 -1.31 6.57
N ASP A 186 -4.72 -0.40 6.98
CA ASP A 186 -5.89 -0.04 6.18
C ASP A 186 -5.48 0.58 4.84
N MET A 187 -4.45 1.42 4.85
CA MET A 187 -3.90 2.00 3.63
C MET A 187 -3.26 0.94 2.72
N MET A 188 -2.55 -0.03 3.29
CA MET A 188 -1.96 -1.13 2.52
C MET A 188 -3.02 -1.92 1.74
N GLY A 189 -4.19 -2.19 2.34
CA GLY A 189 -5.33 -2.82 1.66
C GLY A 189 -5.89 -1.97 0.51
N VAL A 190 -5.76 -0.64 0.59
CA VAL A 190 -6.10 0.26 -0.53
C VAL A 190 -5.06 0.16 -1.65
N LEU A 191 -3.77 0.02 -1.37
CA LEU A 191 -2.70 -0.03 -2.37
C LEU A 191 -2.68 -1.36 -3.14
N VAL A 192 -2.99 -2.48 -2.48
CA VAL A 192 -3.00 -3.81 -3.10
C VAL A 192 -4.40 -4.41 -2.99
N PRO A 193 -5.32 -4.11 -3.95
CA PRO A 193 -6.69 -4.58 -3.89
C PRO A 193 -6.76 -6.10 -3.95
N GLY A 194 -7.61 -6.67 -3.12
CA GLY A 194 -7.86 -8.10 -3.07
C GLY A 194 -6.88 -8.90 -2.25
N LEU A 195 -5.80 -8.30 -1.72
CA LEU A 195 -4.88 -8.95 -0.80
C LEU A 195 -5.26 -8.66 0.66
N ASP A 196 -5.41 -9.71 1.46
CA ASP A 196 -5.47 -9.59 2.92
C ASP A 196 -4.04 -9.42 3.45
N VAL A 197 -3.67 -8.16 3.67
CA VAL A 197 -2.30 -7.78 4.08
C VAL A 197 -1.89 -8.47 5.40
N ASN A 198 -2.82 -8.64 6.33
CA ASN A 198 -2.52 -9.32 7.60
C ASN A 198 -2.15 -10.78 7.37
N LYS A 199 -2.96 -11.50 6.59
CA LYS A 199 -2.66 -12.90 6.26
C LYS A 199 -1.39 -13.05 5.43
N ALA A 200 -1.11 -12.09 4.53
CA ALA A 200 0.13 -12.11 3.75
C ALA A 200 1.36 -11.90 4.63
N ILE A 201 1.29 -11.03 5.64
CA ILE A 201 2.35 -10.85 6.63
C ILE A 201 2.53 -12.10 7.48
N ASP A 202 1.43 -12.70 7.96
CA ASP A 202 1.48 -13.94 8.76
C ASP A 202 2.12 -15.09 7.98
N ALA A 203 1.73 -15.29 6.71
CA ALA A 203 2.32 -16.30 5.83
C ALA A 203 3.81 -16.06 5.58
N ALA A 204 4.21 -14.81 5.34
CA ALA A 204 5.60 -14.45 5.15
C ALA A 204 6.44 -14.66 6.43
N ASN A 205 5.88 -14.38 7.62
CA ASN A 205 6.53 -14.67 8.90
C ASN A 205 6.70 -16.18 9.15
N GLU A 206 5.71 -17.00 8.77
CA GLU A 206 5.83 -18.46 8.86
C GLU A 206 6.94 -18.99 7.94
N GLU A 207 7.03 -18.45 6.72
CA GLU A 207 8.07 -18.83 5.76
C GLU A 207 9.46 -18.37 6.23
N ALA A 208 9.59 -17.15 6.74
CA ALA A 208 10.82 -16.61 7.32
C ALA A 208 11.27 -17.42 8.55
N SER A 209 10.34 -17.88 9.40
CA SER A 209 10.63 -18.71 10.56
C SER A 209 11.15 -20.11 10.21
N ASN A 210 10.85 -20.59 9.00
CA ASN A 210 11.38 -21.84 8.45
C ASN A 210 12.73 -21.65 7.73
N GLY A 211 13.15 -20.39 7.50
CA GLY A 211 14.43 -20.00 6.92
C GLY A 211 15.50 -19.73 7.98
N ASP A 212 16.74 -19.56 7.54
CA ASP A 212 17.89 -19.31 8.42
C ASP A 212 18.00 -17.81 8.86
N VAL A 213 17.07 -16.94 8.45
CA VAL A 213 17.12 -15.49 8.74
C VAL A 213 15.87 -15.08 9.52
N PRO A 214 15.96 -14.86 10.83
CA PRO A 214 14.86 -14.36 11.63
C PRO A 214 14.68 -12.85 11.39
N ILE A 215 13.96 -12.46 10.33
CA ILE A 215 13.49 -11.09 10.18
C ILE A 215 12.10 -11.01 10.79
N GLU A 216 11.91 -10.16 11.80
CA GLU A 216 10.59 -9.85 12.33
C GLU A 216 9.85 -8.93 11.32
N LEU A 217 9.37 -9.55 10.23
CA LEU A 217 8.73 -8.84 9.12
C LEU A 217 7.49 -8.07 9.58
N GLU A 218 6.78 -8.57 10.58
CA GLU A 218 5.61 -7.90 11.15
C GLU A 218 6.00 -6.55 11.78
N GLU A 219 7.07 -6.51 12.60
CA GLU A 219 7.56 -5.28 13.22
C GLU A 219 8.05 -4.27 12.17
N PHE A 220 8.75 -4.75 11.14
CA PHE A 220 9.15 -3.92 10.01
C PHE A 220 7.95 -3.34 9.26
N MET A 221 6.97 -4.17 8.90
CA MET A 221 5.78 -3.72 8.19
C MET A 221 4.92 -2.78 9.03
N ASP A 222 4.82 -3.00 10.34
CA ASP A 222 4.14 -2.09 11.25
C ASP A 222 4.87 -0.74 11.33
N SER A 223 6.21 -0.75 11.39
CA SER A 223 7.01 0.47 11.37
C SER A 223 6.80 1.25 10.07
N VAL A 224 6.79 0.59 8.92
CA VAL A 224 6.48 1.23 7.62
C VAL A 224 5.05 1.79 7.63
N ALA A 225 4.08 1.00 8.07
CA ALA A 225 2.67 1.39 8.06
C ALA A 225 2.36 2.55 9.03
N GLU A 226 3.05 2.65 10.16
CA GLU A 226 2.81 3.69 11.18
C GLU A 226 3.01 5.11 10.62
N GLY A 227 3.98 5.29 9.71
CA GLY A 227 4.24 6.57 9.06
C GLY A 227 3.28 6.91 7.92
N MET A 228 2.59 5.91 7.35
CA MET A 228 1.77 6.08 6.15
C MET A 228 0.35 6.50 6.52
N VAL A 229 -0.01 7.75 6.22
CA VAL A 229 -1.34 8.31 6.52
C VAL A 229 -1.89 9.05 5.29
N LEU A 230 -3.11 8.68 4.87
CA LEU A 230 -3.88 9.46 3.90
C LEU A 230 -4.89 10.34 4.63
N GLU A 231 -5.03 11.58 4.19
CA GLU A 231 -6.09 12.49 4.56
C GLU A 231 -7.20 12.44 3.49
N LEU A 232 -8.42 12.23 3.94
CA LEU A 232 -9.60 12.15 3.10
C LEU A 232 -10.50 13.32 3.44
N THR A 233 -10.96 14.07 2.43
CA THR A 233 -11.80 15.25 2.63
C THR A 233 -13.09 15.13 1.84
N TYR A 234 -14.24 15.29 2.49
CA TYR A 234 -15.51 15.35 1.80
C TYR A 234 -15.70 16.70 1.11
N ALA A 235 -15.60 16.74 -0.21
CA ALA A 235 -15.69 17.95 -1.03
C ALA A 235 -17.11 18.27 -1.52
N GLY A 236 -18.14 17.59 -0.98
CA GLY A 236 -19.53 17.79 -1.38
C GLY A 236 -19.98 16.80 -2.45
N THR A 237 -20.87 17.24 -3.34
CA THR A 237 -21.46 16.38 -4.38
C THR A 237 -21.22 16.92 -5.78
N ARG A 238 -21.12 16.01 -6.76
CA ARG A 238 -20.95 16.30 -8.18
C ARG A 238 -21.94 15.49 -9.02
N GLU A 239 -22.51 16.11 -10.05
CA GLU A 239 -23.33 15.40 -11.06
C GLU A 239 -22.41 14.72 -12.08
N VAL A 240 -22.48 13.40 -12.18
CA VAL A 240 -21.76 12.58 -13.16
C VAL A 240 -22.76 11.61 -13.79
N ASP A 241 -22.92 11.64 -15.10
CA ASP A 241 -23.85 10.79 -15.85
C ASP A 241 -25.29 10.80 -15.29
N SER A 242 -25.77 11.99 -14.87
CA SER A 242 -27.08 12.19 -14.25
C SER A 242 -27.23 11.52 -12.88
N ARG A 243 -26.13 11.12 -12.22
CA ARG A 243 -26.07 10.68 -10.83
C ARG A 243 -25.43 11.78 -9.99
N SER A 244 -25.99 12.04 -8.80
CA SER A 244 -25.35 12.92 -7.81
C SER A 244 -24.45 12.06 -6.96
N LEU A 245 -23.16 12.17 -7.18
CA LEU A 245 -22.12 11.41 -6.45
C LEU A 245 -21.46 12.30 -5.40
N MET A 246 -21.12 11.73 -4.28
CA MET A 246 -20.30 12.34 -3.23
C MET A 246 -18.85 12.30 -3.65
N VAL A 247 -18.13 13.40 -3.45
CA VAL A 247 -16.72 13.54 -3.81
C VAL A 247 -15.89 13.47 -2.54
N ILE A 248 -14.95 12.56 -2.51
CA ILE A 248 -13.95 12.42 -1.45
C ILE A 248 -12.59 12.65 -2.08
N GLU A 249 -11.97 13.79 -1.74
CA GLU A 249 -10.61 14.09 -2.14
C GLU A 249 -9.64 13.29 -1.28
N ILE A 250 -8.59 12.77 -1.90
CA ILE A 250 -7.53 11.99 -1.28
C ILE A 250 -6.26 12.80 -1.33
N GLY A 251 -5.58 12.96 -0.20
CA GLY A 251 -4.28 13.60 -0.11
C GLY A 251 -3.45 12.96 0.99
N GLY A 252 -2.15 13.13 0.94
CA GLY A 252 -1.26 12.70 2.00
C GLY A 252 0.18 12.97 1.65
N ASP A 253 0.92 13.41 2.65
CA ASP A 253 2.38 13.53 2.62
C ASP A 253 2.89 12.70 3.77
N PHE A 254 3.88 11.86 3.56
CA PHE A 254 4.56 11.20 4.66
C PHE A 254 6.07 11.21 4.45
N GLU A 255 6.75 11.28 5.57
CA GLU A 255 8.20 11.12 5.66
C GLU A 255 8.49 10.14 6.80
N GLN A 256 9.36 9.19 6.55
CA GLN A 256 9.76 8.20 7.55
C GLN A 256 11.23 7.87 7.44
N ASN A 257 11.84 7.61 8.60
CA ASN A 257 13.22 7.15 8.71
C ASN A 257 13.22 5.85 9.52
N LEU A 258 13.69 4.78 8.91
CA LEU A 258 13.78 3.45 9.49
C LEU A 258 15.23 3.09 9.71
N ASP A 259 15.62 2.84 10.96
CA ASP A 259 16.91 2.26 11.30
C ASP A 259 16.77 0.75 11.44
N LEU A 260 17.32 0.03 10.47
CA LEU A 260 17.27 -1.43 10.38
C LEU A 260 18.58 -2.09 10.88
N SER A 261 19.49 -1.32 11.45
CA SER A 261 20.85 -1.76 11.81
C SER A 261 20.81 -2.96 12.76
N ASP A 262 20.07 -2.87 13.85
CA ASP A 262 19.98 -3.92 14.85
C ASP A 262 19.33 -5.19 14.30
N MET A 263 18.25 -5.04 13.53
CA MET A 263 17.50 -6.15 12.92
C MET A 263 18.38 -6.94 11.94
N ILE A 264 19.10 -6.24 11.05
CA ILE A 264 19.99 -6.90 10.08
C ILE A 264 21.21 -7.49 10.78
N LEU A 265 21.75 -6.81 11.79
CA LEU A 265 22.88 -7.32 12.57
C LEU A 265 22.51 -8.61 13.30
N GLU A 266 21.32 -8.72 13.88
CA GLU A 266 20.82 -9.94 14.51
C GLU A 266 20.72 -11.08 13.48
N ALA A 267 20.14 -10.81 12.31
CA ALA A 267 20.00 -11.79 11.25
C ALA A 267 21.35 -12.36 10.78
N ILE A 268 22.36 -11.51 10.54
CA ILE A 268 23.68 -11.97 10.06
C ILE A 268 24.55 -12.54 11.17
N SER A 269 24.33 -12.15 12.43
CA SER A 269 25.15 -12.60 13.58
C SER A 269 25.11 -14.11 13.78
N ALA A 270 24.02 -14.75 13.42
CA ALA A 270 23.86 -16.21 13.55
C ALA A 270 24.79 -16.99 12.61
N GLU A 271 25.20 -16.39 11.48
CA GLU A 271 26.05 -17.01 10.46
C GLU A 271 27.53 -16.61 10.58
N MET A 272 27.84 -15.63 11.46
CA MET A 272 29.20 -15.13 11.58
C MET A 272 30.13 -16.06 12.36
N PRO A 273 31.42 -16.15 11.93
CA PRO A 273 32.44 -16.80 12.74
C PRO A 273 32.58 -16.13 14.12
N PRO A 274 32.87 -16.91 15.21
CA PRO A 274 32.96 -16.36 16.57
C PRO A 274 34.02 -15.29 16.78
N GLU A 275 35.02 -15.20 15.91
CA GLU A 275 36.09 -14.21 15.93
C GLU A 275 35.82 -12.98 15.03
N ALA A 276 34.72 -12.95 14.30
CA ALA A 276 34.32 -11.80 13.49
C ALA A 276 33.50 -10.83 14.33
N SER A 277 33.71 -9.55 14.11
CA SER A 277 32.83 -8.49 14.61
C SER A 277 32.37 -7.63 13.43
N VAL A 278 31.11 -7.25 13.44
CA VAL A 278 30.50 -6.38 12.46
C VAL A 278 29.88 -5.21 13.21
N ASP A 279 30.17 -4.01 12.72
CA ASP A 279 29.45 -2.79 13.06
C ASP A 279 28.69 -2.38 11.80
N LEU A 280 27.35 -2.36 11.88
CA LEU A 280 26.45 -2.15 10.74
C LEU A 280 25.51 -1.00 11.02
N SER A 281 25.39 -0.09 10.07
CA SER A 281 24.36 0.95 10.03
C SER A 281 23.59 0.80 8.74
N VAL A 282 22.26 0.62 8.84
CA VAL A 282 21.34 0.57 7.69
C VAL A 282 20.17 1.47 7.98
N VAL A 283 20.09 2.58 7.27
CA VAL A 283 19.02 3.56 7.40
C VAL A 283 18.28 3.69 6.08
N ILE A 284 16.95 3.65 6.14
CA ILE A 284 16.07 3.89 4.99
C ILE A 284 15.25 5.14 5.28
N GLU A 285 15.43 6.16 4.45
CA GLU A 285 14.58 7.35 4.44
C GLU A 285 13.55 7.20 3.33
N MET A 286 12.27 7.37 3.67
CA MET A 286 11.17 7.30 2.71
C MET A 286 10.34 8.58 2.77
N ALA A 287 9.99 9.08 1.60
CA ALA A 287 9.01 10.15 1.45
C ALA A 287 8.00 9.78 0.38
N ALA A 288 6.74 10.16 0.56
CA ALA A 288 5.75 10.03 -0.49
C ALA A 288 4.71 11.16 -0.44
N GLU A 289 4.16 11.44 -1.62
CA GLU A 289 3.02 12.33 -1.82
C GLU A 289 1.91 11.54 -2.53
N ALA A 290 0.70 11.60 -1.98
CA ALA A 290 -0.48 10.97 -2.56
C ALA A 290 -1.53 12.01 -2.91
N THR A 291 -2.16 11.87 -4.07
CA THR A 291 -3.29 12.69 -4.51
C THR A 291 -4.33 11.84 -5.21
N GLY A 292 -5.60 12.22 -5.12
CA GLY A 292 -6.64 11.47 -5.80
C GLY A 292 -8.06 11.93 -5.46
N GLU A 293 -9.00 11.16 -6.00
CA GLU A 293 -10.43 11.38 -5.78
C GLU A 293 -11.18 10.05 -5.79
N MET A 294 -12.11 9.89 -4.87
CA MET A 294 -13.10 8.82 -4.90
C MET A 294 -14.50 9.41 -5.06
N LEU A 295 -15.27 8.86 -5.98
CA LEU A 295 -16.69 9.17 -6.19
C LEU A 295 -17.52 8.07 -5.52
N TRP A 296 -18.40 8.47 -4.60
CA TRP A 296 -19.27 7.57 -3.85
C TRP A 296 -20.73 7.78 -4.22
N ASP A 297 -21.43 6.72 -4.61
CA ASP A 297 -22.89 6.76 -4.80
C ASP A 297 -23.60 6.51 -3.47
N GLY A 298 -23.98 7.58 -2.77
CA GLY A 298 -24.66 7.48 -1.49
C GLY A 298 -26.05 6.85 -1.55
N LYS A 299 -26.67 6.72 -2.74
CA LYS A 299 -27.96 6.03 -2.92
C LYS A 299 -27.79 4.54 -3.13
N ALA A 300 -26.75 4.17 -3.90
CA ALA A 300 -26.41 2.77 -4.15
C ALA A 300 -25.61 2.17 -2.98
N GLY A 301 -24.89 3.01 -2.22
CA GLY A 301 -24.14 2.61 -1.04
C GLY A 301 -22.79 1.97 -1.36
N HIS A 302 -22.19 2.33 -2.49
CA HIS A 302 -20.86 1.85 -2.89
C HIS A 302 -20.08 2.95 -3.64
N PHE A 303 -18.76 2.78 -3.82
CA PHE A 303 -18.00 3.68 -4.69
C PHE A 303 -18.42 3.52 -6.15
N ALA A 304 -18.32 4.58 -6.92
CA ALA A 304 -18.53 4.55 -8.36
C ALA A 304 -17.19 4.50 -9.09
N SER A 305 -16.22 5.29 -8.64
CA SER A 305 -14.84 5.28 -9.15
C SER A 305 -13.87 5.80 -8.09
N MET A 306 -12.60 5.45 -8.24
CA MET A 306 -11.48 6.03 -7.52
C MET A 306 -10.30 6.15 -8.50
N ASP A 307 -9.66 7.31 -8.49
CA ASP A 307 -8.39 7.57 -9.17
C ASP A 307 -7.42 8.10 -8.12
N MET A 308 -6.21 7.53 -8.02
CA MET A 308 -5.18 7.93 -7.07
C MET A 308 -3.81 7.82 -7.73
N GLU A 309 -2.97 8.81 -7.50
CA GLU A 309 -1.56 8.82 -7.88
C GLU A 309 -0.72 8.96 -6.62
N MET A 310 0.44 8.30 -6.59
CA MET A 310 1.37 8.36 -5.47
C MET A 310 2.80 8.34 -5.99
N ASP A 311 3.58 9.31 -5.53
CA ASP A 311 5.01 9.40 -5.82
C ASP A 311 5.80 9.07 -4.56
N PHE A 312 6.74 8.14 -4.66
CA PHE A 312 7.64 7.73 -3.57
C PHE A 312 9.07 8.04 -3.93
N VAL A 313 9.83 8.45 -2.93
CA VAL A 313 11.29 8.50 -2.97
C VAL A 313 11.81 7.71 -1.78
N MET A 314 12.82 6.87 -2.02
CA MET A 314 13.47 6.07 -1.00
C MET A 314 14.98 6.27 -1.12
N VAL A 315 15.62 6.60 0.00
CA VAL A 315 17.09 6.66 0.11
C VAL A 315 17.52 5.59 1.09
N ILE A 316 18.47 4.76 0.68
CA ILE A 316 19.09 3.72 1.49
C ILE A 316 20.53 4.11 1.75
N ASP A 317 20.93 4.24 3.02
CA ASP A 317 22.32 4.38 3.45
C ASP A 317 22.69 3.16 4.30
N ALA A 318 23.51 2.28 3.74
CA ALA A 318 24.01 1.08 4.41
C ALA A 318 25.53 1.13 4.51
N ARG A 319 26.08 1.07 5.73
CA ARG A 319 27.53 1.07 6.01
C ARG A 319 27.87 -0.03 6.98
N GLY A 320 28.98 -0.71 6.72
CA GLY A 320 29.42 -1.78 7.60
C GLY A 320 30.93 -1.85 7.71
N ASP A 321 31.41 -2.03 8.95
CA ASP A 321 32.78 -2.34 9.29
C ASP A 321 32.86 -3.80 9.74
N VAL A 322 33.70 -4.60 9.07
CA VAL A 322 33.92 -6.00 9.39
C VAL A 322 35.35 -6.21 9.85
N ASP A 323 35.58 -6.74 11.04
CA ASP A 323 36.87 -7.25 11.48
C ASP A 323 36.86 -8.78 11.50
N ALA A 324 37.64 -9.39 10.63
CA ALA A 324 37.79 -10.82 10.54
C ALA A 324 39.26 -11.20 10.72
N GLY A 325 39.63 -11.62 11.94
CA GLY A 325 40.98 -12.08 12.23
C GLY A 325 42.07 -11.02 12.17
N GLY A 326 41.73 -9.75 12.49
CA GLY A 326 42.62 -8.61 12.53
C GLY A 326 42.79 -7.90 11.16
N GLN A 327 41.93 -8.17 10.20
CA GLN A 327 41.76 -7.41 8.99
C GLN A 327 40.42 -6.66 9.06
N ALA A 328 40.50 -5.34 9.23
CA ALA A 328 39.35 -4.48 9.15
C ALA A 328 39.06 -4.13 7.68
N MET A 329 37.79 -4.23 7.30
CA MET A 329 37.30 -3.82 5.99
C MET A 329 36.05 -2.99 6.22
N ASP A 330 35.95 -1.83 5.56
CA ASP A 330 34.76 -1.00 5.54
C ASP A 330 34.08 -1.05 4.17
N GLY A 331 32.78 -1.05 4.17
CA GLY A 331 31.97 -1.01 2.95
C GLY A 331 30.71 -0.18 3.16
N GLY A 332 30.18 0.38 2.07
CA GLY A 332 28.94 1.14 2.12
C GLY A 332 28.21 1.13 0.78
N ILE A 333 26.91 1.24 0.87
CA ILE A 333 25.98 1.42 -0.26
C ILE A 333 25.10 2.62 0.09
N GLU A 334 25.03 3.58 -0.82
CA GLU A 334 24.05 4.66 -0.80
C GLU A 334 23.26 4.57 -2.11
N ALA A 335 21.93 4.47 -2.01
CA ALA A 335 21.08 4.34 -3.17
C ALA A 335 19.86 5.24 -3.04
N GLU A 336 19.47 5.89 -4.13
CA GLU A 336 18.22 6.65 -4.25
C GLU A 336 17.36 6.01 -5.32
N ALA A 337 16.11 5.71 -4.97
CA ALA A 337 15.11 5.15 -5.86
C ALA A 337 13.83 5.95 -5.80
N SER A 338 13.18 6.09 -6.94
CA SER A 338 11.84 6.67 -7.04
C SER A 338 10.84 5.66 -7.57
N MET A 339 9.57 5.83 -7.17
CA MET A 339 8.46 5.02 -7.65
C MET A 339 7.26 5.93 -7.88
N HIS A 340 6.65 5.80 -9.05
CA HIS A 340 5.38 6.42 -9.37
C HIS A 340 4.32 5.35 -9.49
N MET A 341 3.20 5.52 -8.77
CA MET A 341 2.08 4.59 -8.78
C MET A 341 0.80 5.31 -9.20
N VAL A 342 0.08 4.71 -10.12
CA VAL A 342 -1.28 5.13 -10.50
C VAL A 342 -2.24 4.00 -10.21
N ARG A 343 -3.35 4.31 -9.55
CA ARG A 343 -4.39 3.38 -9.24
C ARG A 343 -5.76 3.86 -9.66
N LYS A 344 -6.53 2.98 -10.27
CA LYS A 344 -7.91 3.22 -10.69
C LYS A 344 -8.80 2.10 -10.21
N ALA A 345 -10.02 2.47 -9.78
CA ALA A 345 -11.06 1.51 -9.45
C ALA A 345 -12.41 2.00 -9.96
N THR A 346 -13.26 1.07 -10.38
CA THR A 346 -14.66 1.34 -10.79
C THR A 346 -15.58 0.27 -10.23
N ALA A 347 -16.85 0.64 -9.97
CA ALA A 347 -17.91 -0.29 -9.59
C ALA A 347 -19.22 0.08 -10.31
N GLU A 348 -19.87 -0.93 -10.93
CA GLU A 348 -21.11 -0.77 -11.70
C GLU A 348 -22.13 -1.87 -11.36
#